data_9807b13951e858146d64a0044cdf4e37
#
_entry.id   9807b13951e858146d64a0044cdf4e37
#
_cell.length_a   1.000
_cell.length_b   1.000
_cell.length_c   1.000
_cell.angle_alpha   90.00
_cell.angle_beta   90.00
_cell.angle_gamma   90.00
#
_symmetry.space_group_name_H-M   'P 1'
#
loop_
_entity.id
_entity.type
_entity.pdbx_description
1 polymer ?
#
loop_
_entity_poly.entity_id
_entity_poly.type
_entity_poly.pdbx_seq_one_letter_code
_entity_poly.pdbx_strand_id
1 'polypeptide(L)'
;MIEYTSDYLLDKKVKVFQPVNGYRASTDAVFLSSLVDEKKVKENMMILDVGSGTGAISLCLAERLKNKKISIKGIDIQKDLVELSNFSSKENGFGDFLNYMNVDIRKKTPLKAGNFDFVITNPPYSDHDMPSPNQSKKTAHNHQDFNLSEWLNFCLKMLKPKGYILLINRTEAINEILEAMSNKAGNIEILPIYSKIGQNAKRVAVIAQKGYRGITKILPPFYTHNEDGSYTIKAQSILREGTGFF
;
A
#
# COMPACT_ATOMS: atom_id res chain seq x y z
N MET A 1 -24.07 5.16 4.43
CA MET A 1 -22.97 4.18 4.60
C MET A 1 -23.44 2.87 3.98
N ILE A 2 -22.62 2.23 3.13
CA ILE A 2 -22.93 0.94 2.52
C ILE A 2 -22.96 -0.18 3.58
N GLU A 3 -23.56 -1.33 3.24
CA GLU A 3 -23.52 -2.52 4.10
C GLU A 3 -22.07 -3.02 4.26
N TYR A 4 -21.66 -3.30 5.50
CA TYR A 4 -20.28 -3.64 5.83
C TYR A 4 -20.16 -4.75 6.88
N THR A 5 -18.99 -5.40 6.90
CA THR A 5 -18.56 -6.34 7.93
C THR A 5 -17.47 -5.70 8.78
N SER A 6 -17.28 -6.22 9.98
CA SER A 6 -16.16 -5.89 10.87
C SER A 6 -15.19 -7.07 10.88
N ASP A 7 -13.99 -6.81 10.43
CA ASP A 7 -12.90 -7.79 10.37
C ASP A 7 -11.69 -7.31 11.17
N TYR A 8 -10.69 -8.17 11.30
CA TYR A 8 -9.50 -7.84 12.09
C TYR A 8 -8.22 -8.17 11.32
N LEU A 9 -7.21 -7.33 11.51
CA LEU A 9 -5.83 -7.52 11.06
C LEU A 9 -4.91 -7.60 12.28
N LEU A 10 -3.68 -8.06 12.08
CA LEU A 10 -2.61 -8.11 13.09
C LEU A 10 -3.07 -8.80 14.39
N ASP A 11 -3.67 -9.97 14.26
CA ASP A 11 -4.19 -10.75 15.39
C ASP A 11 -5.11 -9.93 16.32
N LYS A 12 -6.12 -9.31 15.72
CA LYS A 12 -7.14 -8.46 16.37
C LYS A 12 -6.65 -7.11 16.91
N LYS A 13 -5.40 -6.72 16.67
CA LYS A 13 -4.89 -5.39 17.07
C LYS A 13 -5.50 -4.25 16.26
N VAL A 14 -5.92 -4.54 15.02
CA VAL A 14 -6.51 -3.56 14.10
C VAL A 14 -7.87 -4.05 13.63
N LYS A 15 -8.91 -3.27 13.91
CA LYS A 15 -10.26 -3.47 13.41
C LYS A 15 -10.42 -2.76 12.08
N VAL A 16 -10.94 -3.44 11.06
CA VAL A 16 -11.19 -2.88 9.75
C VAL A 16 -12.63 -3.13 9.32
N PHE A 17 -13.32 -2.07 8.88
CA PHE A 17 -14.66 -2.18 8.32
C PHE A 17 -14.57 -2.26 6.80
N GLN A 18 -15.20 -3.27 6.24
CA GLN A 18 -15.10 -3.59 4.81
C GLN A 18 -16.48 -3.80 4.21
N PRO A 19 -16.69 -3.42 2.94
CA PRO A 19 -17.98 -3.64 2.29
C PRO A 19 -18.29 -5.14 2.24
N VAL A 20 -19.57 -5.50 2.41
CA VAL A 20 -20.04 -6.88 2.22
C VAL A 20 -19.75 -7.33 0.79
N ASN A 21 -20.01 -6.45 -0.17
CA ASN A 21 -19.75 -6.68 -1.58
C ASN A 21 -18.72 -5.69 -2.10
N GLY A 22 -17.58 -6.17 -2.63
CA GLY A 22 -16.56 -5.32 -3.23
C GLY A 22 -15.14 -5.66 -2.84
N TYR A 23 -14.26 -4.64 -2.86
CA TYR A 23 -12.85 -4.80 -2.51
C TYR A 23 -12.70 -5.06 -1.01
N ARG A 24 -11.90 -6.07 -0.68
CA ARG A 24 -11.52 -6.42 0.68
C ARG A 24 -9.99 -6.45 0.80
N ALA A 25 -9.50 -6.12 1.99
CA ALA A 25 -8.07 -6.16 2.30
C ALA A 25 -7.49 -7.55 2.06
N SER A 26 -6.30 -7.57 1.46
CA SER A 26 -5.50 -8.78 1.26
C SER A 26 -4.26 -8.76 2.15
N THR A 27 -3.55 -9.90 2.21
CA THR A 27 -2.25 -9.99 2.88
C THR A 27 -1.20 -9.04 2.28
N ASP A 28 -1.33 -8.68 1.00
CA ASP A 28 -0.45 -7.72 0.33
C ASP A 28 -0.42 -6.37 1.06
N ALA A 29 -1.57 -5.92 1.60
CA ALA A 29 -1.66 -4.68 2.37
C ALA A 29 -0.82 -4.73 3.66
N VAL A 30 -0.89 -5.86 4.37
CA VAL A 30 -0.12 -6.05 5.62
C VAL A 30 1.38 -6.16 5.32
N PHE A 31 1.76 -6.93 4.28
CA PHE A 31 3.16 -7.04 3.86
C PHE A 31 3.71 -5.69 3.43
N LEU A 32 2.97 -4.92 2.62
CA LEU A 32 3.41 -3.60 2.18
C LEU A 32 3.59 -2.65 3.35
N SER A 33 2.67 -2.63 4.32
CA SER A 33 2.80 -1.81 5.52
C SER A 33 4.07 -2.15 6.31
N SER A 34 4.48 -3.44 6.33
CA SER A 34 5.67 -3.90 7.05
C SER A 34 6.99 -3.40 6.48
N LEU A 35 6.99 -2.99 5.19
CA LEU A 35 8.19 -2.52 4.50
C LEU A 35 8.61 -1.10 4.89
N VAL A 36 7.77 -0.36 5.59
CA VAL A 36 8.18 0.92 6.17
C VAL A 36 9.15 0.66 7.31
N ASP A 37 10.42 0.98 7.09
CA ASP A 37 11.48 0.86 8.10
C ASP A 37 11.26 1.91 9.19
N GLU A 38 10.93 1.48 10.38
CA GLU A 38 10.65 2.34 11.53
C GLU A 38 11.85 3.21 11.94
N LYS A 39 13.08 2.77 11.64
CA LYS A 39 14.30 3.53 11.90
C LYS A 39 14.41 4.77 11.00
N LYS A 40 13.77 4.73 9.83
CA LYS A 40 13.71 5.85 8.88
C LYS A 40 12.57 6.83 9.20
N VAL A 41 11.60 6.43 10.04
CA VAL A 41 10.46 7.28 10.41
C VAL A 41 10.82 8.17 11.60
N LYS A 42 10.84 9.48 11.35
CA LYS A 42 11.12 10.53 12.34
C LYS A 42 9.83 11.24 12.75
N GLU A 43 9.87 11.99 13.85
CA GLU A 43 8.76 12.85 14.26
C GLU A 43 8.36 13.86 13.17
N ASN A 44 7.08 14.19 13.14
CA ASN A 44 6.46 15.13 12.20
C ASN A 44 6.54 14.72 10.71
N MET A 45 6.89 13.45 10.43
CA MET A 45 6.81 12.93 9.06
C MET A 45 5.36 12.72 8.63
N MET A 46 5.15 12.93 7.33
CA MET A 46 3.87 12.74 6.67
C MET A 46 3.93 11.54 5.73
N ILE A 47 2.95 10.66 5.85
CA ILE A 47 2.82 9.44 5.04
C ILE A 47 1.53 9.55 4.22
N LEU A 48 1.57 9.17 2.94
CA LEU A 48 0.41 9.11 2.06
C LEU A 48 0.19 7.68 1.58
N ASP A 49 -1.03 7.19 1.74
CA ASP A 49 -1.52 5.92 1.17
C ASP A 49 -2.41 6.24 -0.04
N VAL A 50 -1.93 5.92 -1.26
CA VAL A 50 -2.61 6.24 -2.52
C VAL A 50 -3.39 5.02 -2.99
N GLY A 51 -4.70 5.18 -3.18
CA GLY A 51 -5.63 4.07 -3.43
C GLY A 51 -5.83 3.25 -2.16
N SER A 52 -6.13 3.93 -1.05
CA SER A 52 -6.16 3.33 0.28
C SER A 52 -7.23 2.24 0.46
N GLY A 53 -8.26 2.21 -0.43
CA GLY A 53 -9.35 1.26 -0.34
C GLY A 53 -10.01 1.27 1.03
N THR A 54 -10.05 0.12 1.71
CA THR A 54 -10.58 -0.01 3.08
C THR A 54 -9.62 0.47 4.17
N GLY A 55 -8.48 1.05 3.80
CA GLY A 55 -7.50 1.62 4.72
C GLY A 55 -6.54 0.60 5.35
N ALA A 56 -6.51 -0.65 4.89
CA ALA A 56 -5.76 -1.71 5.55
C ALA A 56 -4.26 -1.43 5.69
N ILE A 57 -3.62 -0.85 4.66
CA ILE A 57 -2.18 -0.49 4.70
C ILE A 57 -1.93 0.54 5.79
N SER A 58 -2.64 1.67 5.73
CA SER A 58 -2.48 2.79 6.65
C SER A 58 -2.93 2.46 8.07
N LEU A 59 -3.94 1.62 8.27
CA LEU A 59 -4.35 1.13 9.60
C LEU A 59 -3.27 0.24 10.24
N CYS A 60 -2.72 -0.73 9.49
CA CYS A 60 -1.61 -1.56 9.98
C CYS A 60 -0.37 -0.72 10.29
N LEU A 61 -0.09 0.28 9.44
CA LEU A 61 1.02 1.20 9.66
C LEU A 61 0.80 2.10 10.88
N ALA A 62 -0.44 2.59 11.09
CA ALA A 62 -0.81 3.39 12.26
C ALA A 62 -0.61 2.61 13.56
N GLU A 63 -1.00 1.32 13.61
CA GLU A 63 -0.75 0.47 14.77
C GLU A 63 0.75 0.30 15.04
N ARG A 64 1.56 0.06 14.00
CA ARG A 64 3.01 -0.10 14.13
C ARG A 64 3.71 1.18 14.59
N LEU A 65 3.22 2.32 14.17
CA LEU A 65 3.85 3.63 14.41
C LEU A 65 3.12 4.50 15.43
N LYS A 66 2.14 3.96 16.18
CA LYS A 66 1.30 4.72 17.12
C LYS A 66 2.06 5.49 18.19
N ASN A 67 3.27 5.04 18.51
CA ASN A 67 4.15 5.72 19.48
C ASN A 67 5.00 6.84 18.86
N LYS A 68 4.85 7.08 17.53
CA LYS A 68 5.57 8.15 16.82
C LYS A 68 4.63 9.31 16.52
N LYS A 69 5.11 10.52 16.68
CA LYS A 69 4.38 11.75 16.30
C LYS A 69 4.44 11.94 14.79
N ILE A 70 3.55 11.28 14.06
CA ILE A 70 3.47 11.34 12.60
C ILE A 70 2.05 11.66 12.15
N SER A 71 1.87 11.93 10.86
CA SER A 71 0.55 12.07 10.23
C SER A 71 0.46 11.14 9.04
N ILE A 72 -0.63 10.38 8.95
CA ILE A 72 -0.93 9.47 7.86
C ILE A 72 -2.19 9.95 7.15
N LYS A 73 -2.16 10.03 5.82
CA LYS A 73 -3.33 10.32 4.98
C LYS A 73 -3.55 9.19 4.01
N GLY A 74 -4.79 8.69 3.94
CA GLY A 74 -5.22 7.82 2.85
C GLY A 74 -6.03 8.60 1.84
N ILE A 75 -5.93 8.24 0.56
CA ILE A 75 -6.79 8.79 -0.49
C ILE A 75 -7.33 7.66 -1.36
N ASP A 76 -8.62 7.76 -1.69
CA ASP A 76 -9.29 6.85 -2.61
C ASP A 76 -10.38 7.58 -3.40
N ILE A 77 -10.65 7.11 -4.63
CA ILE A 77 -11.70 7.66 -5.48
C ILE A 77 -13.10 7.21 -5.03
N GLN A 78 -13.20 6.09 -4.31
CA GLN A 78 -14.45 5.50 -3.86
C GLN A 78 -14.87 6.11 -2.51
N LYS A 79 -15.84 7.00 -2.54
CA LYS A 79 -16.34 7.72 -1.36
C LYS A 79 -16.76 6.77 -0.22
N ASP A 80 -17.46 5.69 -0.55
CA ASP A 80 -17.94 4.73 0.45
C ASP A 80 -16.77 4.03 1.19
N LEU A 81 -15.69 3.71 0.47
CA LEU A 81 -14.48 3.13 1.09
C LEU A 81 -13.79 4.15 2.01
N VAL A 82 -13.73 5.41 1.60
CA VAL A 82 -13.19 6.50 2.42
C VAL A 82 -14.00 6.69 3.71
N GLU A 83 -15.32 6.60 3.66
CA GLU A 83 -16.18 6.67 4.85
C GLU A 83 -15.91 5.50 5.80
N LEU A 84 -15.81 4.27 5.29
CA LEU A 84 -15.47 3.08 6.09
C LEU A 84 -14.05 3.15 6.68
N SER A 85 -13.08 3.67 5.92
CA SER A 85 -11.70 3.83 6.38
C SER A 85 -11.58 4.86 7.50
N ASN A 86 -12.29 5.99 7.40
CA ASN A 86 -12.37 6.98 8.48
C ASN A 86 -13.06 6.39 9.73
N PHE A 87 -14.12 5.60 9.54
CA PHE A 87 -14.78 4.90 10.61
C PHE A 87 -13.82 3.89 11.27
N SER A 88 -13.08 3.11 10.48
CA SER A 88 -12.03 2.20 10.97
C SER A 88 -10.95 2.94 11.76
N SER A 89 -10.47 4.06 11.25
CA SER A 89 -9.47 4.89 11.95
C SER A 89 -9.94 5.34 13.32
N LYS A 90 -11.18 5.85 13.41
CA LYS A 90 -11.80 6.29 14.67
C LYS A 90 -11.97 5.15 15.67
N GLU A 91 -12.47 3.99 15.22
CA GLU A 91 -12.72 2.82 16.07
C GLU A 91 -11.43 2.18 16.62
N ASN A 92 -10.29 2.42 15.97
CA ASN A 92 -8.96 2.01 16.46
C ASN A 92 -8.27 3.10 17.30
N GLY A 93 -8.88 4.27 17.50
CA GLY A 93 -8.26 5.38 18.22
C GLY A 93 -7.16 6.10 17.45
N PHE A 94 -7.15 5.99 16.10
CA PHE A 94 -6.11 6.61 15.25
C PHE A 94 -6.57 7.94 14.64
N GLY A 95 -7.80 8.39 14.89
CA GLY A 95 -8.42 9.54 14.23
C GLY A 95 -7.64 10.86 14.33
N ASP A 96 -6.80 11.03 15.34
CA ASP A 96 -6.00 12.25 15.53
C ASP A 96 -4.85 12.36 14.52
N PHE A 97 -4.34 11.24 14.00
CA PHE A 97 -3.17 11.24 13.12
C PHE A 97 -3.33 10.43 11.81
N LEU A 98 -4.44 9.66 11.67
CA LEU A 98 -4.79 8.93 10.46
C LEU A 98 -6.17 9.37 9.95
N ASN A 99 -6.24 9.95 8.75
CA ASN A 99 -7.50 10.34 8.12
C ASN A 99 -7.50 10.04 6.62
N TYR A 100 -8.70 9.89 6.06
CA TYR A 100 -8.89 9.54 4.65
C TYR A 100 -9.69 10.60 3.93
N MET A 101 -9.36 10.83 2.65
CA MET A 101 -10.00 11.82 1.80
C MET A 101 -10.48 11.18 0.50
N ASN A 102 -11.67 11.56 0.04
CA ASN A 102 -12.14 11.17 -1.29
C ASN A 102 -11.46 12.05 -2.35
N VAL A 103 -10.56 11.46 -3.12
CA VAL A 103 -9.73 12.17 -4.11
C VAL A 103 -9.64 11.35 -5.40
N ASP A 104 -9.95 11.98 -6.51
CA ASP A 104 -9.63 11.48 -7.85
C ASP A 104 -8.26 12.05 -8.27
N ILE A 105 -7.25 11.19 -8.30
CA ILE A 105 -5.85 11.59 -8.59
C ILE A 105 -5.63 12.04 -10.04
N ARG A 106 -6.59 11.80 -10.94
CA ARG A 106 -6.59 12.30 -12.33
C ARG A 106 -6.95 13.77 -12.41
N LYS A 107 -7.59 14.30 -11.37
CA LYS A 107 -8.05 15.68 -11.28
C LYS A 107 -7.11 16.53 -10.44
N LYS A 108 -7.39 17.83 -10.39
CA LYS A 108 -6.71 18.71 -9.45
C LYS A 108 -7.01 18.27 -8.02
N THR A 109 -5.98 17.88 -7.28
CA THR A 109 -6.08 17.42 -5.89
C THR A 109 -5.88 18.57 -4.91
N PRO A 110 -6.53 18.54 -3.73
CA PRO A 110 -6.26 19.47 -2.64
C PRO A 110 -4.91 19.21 -1.94
N LEU A 111 -4.26 18.07 -2.25
CA LEU A 111 -2.98 17.71 -1.66
C LEU A 111 -1.84 18.57 -2.24
N LYS A 112 -0.95 19.03 -1.38
CA LYS A 112 0.24 19.77 -1.78
C LYS A 112 1.30 18.80 -2.30
N ALA A 113 1.77 18.99 -3.52
CA ALA A 113 2.89 18.28 -4.10
C ALA A 113 4.17 18.47 -3.25
N GLY A 114 5.02 17.47 -3.17
CA GLY A 114 6.28 17.57 -2.42
C GLY A 114 6.10 17.67 -0.91
N ASN A 115 5.02 17.14 -0.34
CA ASN A 115 4.70 17.28 1.08
C ASN A 115 4.87 16.01 1.91
N PHE A 116 5.03 14.85 1.29
CA PHE A 116 5.08 13.57 1.98
C PHE A 116 6.48 12.99 2.03
N ASP A 117 6.85 12.44 3.18
CA ASP A 117 8.13 11.76 3.40
C ASP A 117 8.07 10.32 2.87
N PHE A 118 6.91 9.69 2.98
CA PHE A 118 6.60 8.37 2.41
C PHE A 118 5.31 8.42 1.60
N VAL A 119 5.32 7.75 0.46
CA VAL A 119 4.12 7.41 -0.31
C VAL A 119 4.07 5.90 -0.45
N ILE A 120 2.95 5.32 -0.06
CA ILE A 120 2.71 3.88 -0.09
C ILE A 120 1.53 3.63 -1.01
N THR A 121 1.58 2.57 -1.81
CA THR A 121 0.49 2.26 -2.72
C THR A 121 0.46 0.78 -3.10
N ASN A 122 -0.75 0.23 -3.18
CA ASN A 122 -1.04 -1.02 -3.84
C ASN A 122 -1.95 -0.70 -5.04
N PRO A 123 -1.37 -0.30 -6.18
CA PRO A 123 -2.16 0.14 -7.33
C PRO A 123 -3.11 -0.96 -7.81
N PRO A 124 -4.27 -0.60 -8.39
CA PRO A 124 -5.12 -1.59 -9.04
C PRO A 124 -4.35 -2.29 -10.15
N TYR A 125 -4.56 -3.60 -10.26
CA TYR A 125 -3.93 -4.39 -11.32
C TYR A 125 -4.61 -4.08 -12.65
N SER A 126 -3.84 -3.85 -13.71
CA SER A 126 -4.36 -3.64 -15.06
C SER A 126 -5.03 -4.92 -15.61
N ASP A 127 -6.06 -4.70 -16.44
CA ASP A 127 -7.11 -5.62 -16.81
C ASP A 127 -6.81 -6.72 -17.82
N HIS A 128 -5.69 -7.37 -17.80
CA HIS A 128 -5.58 -8.60 -18.59
C HIS A 128 -6.17 -9.85 -17.90
N ASP A 129 -6.71 -9.70 -16.68
CA ASP A 129 -7.29 -10.82 -15.93
C ASP A 129 -8.81 -10.65 -15.71
N MET A 130 -9.55 -11.56 -16.35
CA MET A 130 -10.96 -11.98 -16.16
C MET A 130 -11.97 -10.95 -15.62
N PRO A 131 -13.12 -10.79 -16.28
CA PRO A 131 -14.16 -9.87 -15.85
C PRO A 131 -14.68 -10.26 -14.46
N SER A 132 -14.53 -9.34 -13.50
CA SER A 132 -15.06 -9.53 -12.16
C SER A 132 -16.59 -9.41 -12.17
N PRO A 133 -17.34 -10.34 -11.56
CA PRO A 133 -18.79 -10.27 -11.50
C PRO A 133 -19.34 -9.12 -10.62
N ASN A 134 -18.50 -8.41 -9.90
CA ASN A 134 -18.90 -7.37 -8.96
C ASN A 134 -18.83 -5.95 -9.53
N GLN A 135 -19.87 -5.15 -9.35
CA GLN A 135 -19.98 -3.76 -9.84
C GLN A 135 -18.88 -2.83 -9.29
N SER A 136 -18.44 -3.02 -8.05
CA SER A 136 -17.36 -2.21 -7.47
C SER A 136 -15.99 -2.52 -8.07
N LYS A 137 -15.77 -3.75 -8.53
CA LYS A 137 -14.61 -4.11 -9.36
C LYS A 137 -14.74 -3.53 -10.76
N LYS A 138 -15.96 -3.47 -11.36
CA LYS A 138 -16.19 -2.78 -12.65
C LYS A 138 -15.85 -1.29 -12.60
N THR A 139 -16.05 -0.60 -11.48
CA THR A 139 -15.71 0.83 -11.37
C THR A 139 -14.18 1.02 -11.35
N ALA A 140 -13.44 0.10 -10.75
CA ALA A 140 -11.98 0.08 -10.87
C ALA A 140 -11.52 -0.24 -12.32
N HIS A 141 -12.28 -1.05 -13.06
CA HIS A 141 -11.99 -1.46 -14.44
C HIS A 141 -12.41 -0.45 -15.52
N ASN A 142 -13.43 0.38 -15.27
CA ASN A 142 -13.89 1.38 -16.25
C ASN A 142 -13.01 2.63 -16.35
N HIS A 143 -11.82 2.64 -15.69
CA HIS A 143 -10.83 3.71 -15.80
C HIS A 143 -9.78 3.38 -16.87
N GLN A 144 -10.20 3.02 -18.08
CA GLN A 144 -9.38 2.63 -19.23
C GLN A 144 -8.30 3.64 -19.66
N ASP A 145 -8.24 4.83 -19.04
CA ASP A 145 -7.35 5.91 -19.42
C ASP A 145 -6.29 6.27 -18.38
N PHE A 146 -6.19 5.55 -17.24
CA PHE A 146 -5.21 5.88 -16.19
C PHE A 146 -4.31 4.68 -15.90
N ASN A 147 -3.14 4.67 -16.53
CA ASN A 147 -2.18 3.58 -16.46
C ASN A 147 -1.30 3.63 -15.19
N LEU A 148 -0.58 2.55 -14.92
CA LEU A 148 0.31 2.43 -13.77
C LEU A 148 1.39 3.52 -13.76
N SER A 149 1.92 3.89 -14.93
CA SER A 149 2.93 4.95 -15.05
C SER A 149 2.42 6.31 -14.58
N GLU A 150 1.19 6.68 -14.94
CA GLU A 150 0.54 7.92 -14.47
C GLU A 150 0.28 7.88 -12.97
N TRP A 151 -0.15 6.73 -12.45
CA TRP A 151 -0.33 6.50 -11.01
C TRP A 151 0.98 6.73 -10.25
N LEU A 152 2.06 6.10 -10.69
CA LEU A 152 3.37 6.23 -10.05
C LEU A 152 3.95 7.65 -10.19
N ASN A 153 3.68 8.33 -11.32
CA ASN A 153 4.04 9.74 -11.50
C ASN A 153 3.33 10.63 -10.48
N PHE A 154 2.04 10.38 -10.21
CA PHE A 154 1.33 11.09 -9.15
C PHE A 154 1.97 10.80 -7.78
N CYS A 155 2.26 9.55 -7.45
CA CYS A 155 2.91 9.18 -6.19
C CYS A 155 4.25 9.90 -6.01
N LEU A 156 5.10 9.88 -7.04
CA LEU A 156 6.40 10.56 -7.02
C LEU A 156 6.25 12.09 -6.89
N LYS A 157 5.21 12.69 -7.52
CA LYS A 157 4.92 14.12 -7.39
C LYS A 157 4.58 14.52 -5.94
N MET A 158 3.87 13.65 -5.21
CA MET A 158 3.50 13.91 -3.81
C MET A 158 4.68 13.85 -2.84
N LEU A 159 5.74 13.11 -3.16
CA LEU A 159 6.92 12.97 -2.32
C LEU A 159 7.76 14.26 -2.23
N LYS A 160 8.29 14.52 -1.04
CA LYS A 160 9.43 15.43 -0.83
C LYS A 160 10.66 14.96 -1.61
N PRO A 161 11.64 15.83 -1.91
CA PRO A 161 12.97 15.39 -2.31
C PRO A 161 13.52 14.39 -1.29
N LYS A 162 14.12 13.28 -1.75
CA LYS A 162 14.63 12.18 -0.93
C LYS A 162 13.56 11.39 -0.15
N GLY A 163 12.26 11.66 -0.34
CA GLY A 163 11.18 10.83 0.19
C GLY A 163 11.11 9.45 -0.47
N TYR A 164 10.46 8.52 0.19
CA TYR A 164 10.40 7.11 -0.23
C TYR A 164 9.04 6.77 -0.83
N ILE A 165 9.06 6.08 -1.97
CA ILE A 165 7.89 5.36 -2.50
C ILE A 165 8.02 3.89 -2.18
N LEU A 166 6.92 3.29 -1.69
CA LEU A 166 6.80 1.86 -1.46
C LEU A 166 5.55 1.36 -2.20
N LEU A 167 5.71 0.31 -2.98
CA LEU A 167 4.56 -0.30 -3.66
C LEU A 167 4.69 -1.81 -3.70
N ILE A 168 3.54 -2.48 -3.86
CA ILE A 168 3.45 -3.89 -4.16
C ILE A 168 2.62 -4.07 -5.42
N ASN A 169 3.01 -4.98 -6.30
CA ASN A 169 2.27 -5.30 -7.52
C ASN A 169 2.58 -6.75 -7.96
N ARG A 170 1.97 -7.19 -9.05
CA ARG A 170 2.34 -8.43 -9.73
C ARG A 170 3.73 -8.29 -10.36
N THR A 171 4.43 -9.40 -10.49
CA THR A 171 5.78 -9.43 -11.10
C THR A 171 5.79 -8.95 -12.55
N GLU A 172 4.71 -9.16 -13.29
CA GLU A 172 4.56 -8.74 -14.68
C GLU A 172 4.63 -7.22 -14.86
N ALA A 173 4.28 -6.46 -13.82
CA ALA A 173 4.32 -4.99 -13.85
C ALA A 173 5.72 -4.41 -13.63
N ILE A 174 6.76 -5.23 -13.35
CA ILE A 174 8.07 -4.72 -12.93
C ILE A 174 8.71 -3.79 -13.96
N ASN A 175 8.58 -4.10 -15.26
CA ASN A 175 9.14 -3.26 -16.32
C ASN A 175 8.51 -1.87 -16.33
N GLU A 176 7.17 -1.79 -16.26
CA GLU A 176 6.44 -0.53 -16.24
C GLU A 176 6.77 0.29 -14.97
N ILE A 177 6.90 -0.39 -13.82
CA ILE A 177 7.30 0.24 -12.55
C ILE A 177 8.68 0.88 -12.68
N LEU A 178 9.68 0.15 -13.19
CA LEU A 178 11.04 0.66 -13.32
C LEU A 178 11.13 1.78 -14.36
N GLU A 179 10.39 1.69 -15.45
CA GLU A 179 10.32 2.74 -16.47
C GLU A 179 9.71 4.03 -15.89
N ALA A 180 8.60 3.93 -15.16
CA ALA A 180 7.97 5.08 -14.51
C ALA A 180 8.89 5.78 -13.50
N MET A 181 9.80 5.03 -12.84
CA MET A 181 10.78 5.53 -11.88
C MET A 181 12.05 6.08 -12.53
N SER A 182 12.30 5.75 -13.81
CA SER A 182 13.51 6.16 -14.52
C SER A 182 13.71 7.67 -14.46
N ASN A 183 14.94 8.11 -14.14
CA ASN A 183 15.33 9.52 -13.97
C ASN A 183 14.58 10.30 -12.86
N LYS A 184 13.67 9.69 -12.12
CA LYS A 184 12.86 10.34 -11.07
C LYS A 184 13.19 9.82 -9.68
N ALA A 185 13.57 8.54 -9.57
CA ALA A 185 13.91 7.88 -8.32
C ALA A 185 15.13 6.95 -8.51
N GLY A 186 15.81 6.64 -7.42
CA GLY A 186 16.94 5.70 -7.38
C GLY A 186 16.98 5.00 -6.03
N ASN A 187 18.11 4.33 -5.72
CA ASN A 187 18.20 3.42 -4.56
C ASN A 187 17.03 2.43 -4.58
N ILE A 188 16.76 1.86 -5.77
CA ILE A 188 15.61 0.97 -5.97
C ILE A 188 15.94 -0.38 -5.33
N GLU A 189 15.09 -0.81 -4.41
CA GLU A 189 15.13 -2.14 -3.81
C GLU A 189 13.93 -2.93 -4.29
N ILE A 190 14.18 -4.07 -4.93
CA ILE A 190 13.18 -4.98 -5.47
C ILE A 190 13.11 -6.19 -4.56
N LEU A 191 12.00 -6.41 -3.89
CA LEU A 191 11.73 -7.57 -3.05
C LEU A 191 10.80 -8.53 -3.78
N PRO A 192 11.30 -9.65 -4.33
CA PRO A 192 10.45 -10.68 -4.89
C PRO A 192 9.75 -11.47 -3.80
N ILE A 193 8.42 -11.63 -3.93
CA ILE A 193 7.57 -12.33 -2.95
C ILE A 193 7.05 -13.61 -3.59
N TYR A 194 7.40 -14.72 -2.97
CA TYR A 194 7.07 -16.08 -3.39
C TYR A 194 6.03 -16.69 -2.46
N SER A 195 5.11 -17.48 -3.03
CA SER A 195 4.22 -18.28 -2.20
C SER A 195 4.99 -19.40 -1.51
N LYS A 196 5.79 -20.18 -2.26
CA LYS A 196 6.61 -21.31 -1.78
C LYS A 196 7.92 -21.41 -2.55
N ILE A 197 8.89 -22.14 -1.98
CA ILE A 197 10.12 -22.51 -2.68
C ILE A 197 9.78 -23.28 -3.95
N GLY A 198 10.55 -23.06 -5.02
CA GLY A 198 10.38 -23.75 -6.31
C GLY A 198 9.24 -23.21 -7.19
N GLN A 199 8.51 -22.20 -6.75
CA GLN A 199 7.51 -21.50 -7.56
C GLN A 199 8.06 -20.15 -8.03
N ASN A 200 7.47 -19.59 -9.08
CA ASN A 200 7.79 -18.22 -9.49
C ASN A 200 7.20 -17.20 -8.50
N ALA A 201 7.88 -16.08 -8.33
CA ALA A 201 7.34 -14.96 -7.57
C ALA A 201 6.05 -14.46 -8.24
N LYS A 202 4.98 -14.31 -7.46
CA LYS A 202 3.69 -13.77 -7.94
C LYS A 202 3.54 -12.28 -7.63
N ARG A 203 4.32 -11.77 -6.72
CA ARG A 203 4.32 -10.37 -6.29
C ARG A 203 5.74 -9.86 -6.22
N VAL A 204 5.85 -8.57 -6.42
CA VAL A 204 7.08 -7.82 -6.20
C VAL A 204 6.74 -6.58 -5.39
N ALA A 205 7.51 -6.33 -4.34
CA ALA A 205 7.48 -5.03 -3.69
C ALA A 205 8.69 -4.21 -4.14
N VAL A 206 8.48 -2.92 -4.38
CA VAL A 206 9.53 -2.00 -4.80
C VAL A 206 9.58 -0.83 -3.83
N ILE A 207 10.78 -0.55 -3.35
CA ILE A 207 11.11 0.61 -2.52
C ILE A 207 12.07 1.47 -3.33
N ALA A 208 11.78 2.77 -3.45
CA ALA A 208 12.68 3.67 -4.15
C ALA A 208 12.69 5.05 -3.48
N GLN A 209 13.73 5.84 -3.76
CA GLN A 209 13.92 7.17 -3.18
C GLN A 209 13.89 8.24 -4.25
N LYS A 210 12.97 9.21 -4.12
CA LYS A 210 12.79 10.30 -5.09
C LYS A 210 14.06 11.16 -5.23
N GLY A 211 14.44 11.43 -6.48
CA GLY A 211 15.55 12.33 -6.79
C GLY A 211 16.93 11.78 -6.47
N TYR A 212 17.02 10.50 -6.15
CA TYR A 212 18.29 9.81 -5.93
C TYR A 212 18.81 9.19 -7.22
N ARG A 213 20.14 9.09 -7.34
CA ARG A 213 20.85 8.37 -8.39
C ARG A 213 21.67 7.27 -7.73
N GLY A 214 21.04 6.17 -7.40
CA GLY A 214 21.69 5.02 -6.77
C GLY A 214 21.45 3.74 -7.56
N ILE A 215 22.18 2.69 -7.18
CA ILE A 215 22.06 1.38 -7.81
C ILE A 215 20.71 0.73 -7.47
N THR A 216 20.22 -0.09 -8.39
CA THR A 216 19.10 -1.00 -8.15
C THR A 216 19.62 -2.29 -7.51
N LYS A 217 18.93 -2.76 -6.47
CA LYS A 217 19.22 -4.01 -5.77
C LYS A 217 18.03 -4.94 -5.82
N ILE A 218 18.26 -6.22 -6.07
CA ILE A 218 17.29 -7.28 -5.82
C ILE A 218 17.57 -7.81 -4.43
N LEU A 219 16.59 -7.72 -3.55
CA LEU A 219 16.69 -8.24 -2.18
C LEU A 219 16.55 -9.76 -2.17
N PRO A 220 17.00 -10.44 -1.10
CA PRO A 220 16.73 -11.86 -0.92
C PRO A 220 15.23 -12.15 -1.03
N PRO A 221 14.85 -13.33 -1.55
CA PRO A 221 13.45 -13.69 -1.76
C PRO A 221 12.70 -13.74 -0.43
N PHE A 222 11.46 -13.26 -0.42
CA PHE A 222 10.54 -13.43 0.70
C PHE A 222 9.53 -14.54 0.39
N TYR A 223 9.62 -15.62 1.14
CA TYR A 223 8.67 -16.73 1.06
C TYR A 223 7.57 -16.56 2.10
N THR A 224 6.32 -16.62 1.66
CA THR A 224 5.17 -16.44 2.56
C THR A 224 4.76 -17.73 3.23
N HIS A 225 4.95 -18.88 2.58
CA HIS A 225 4.54 -20.20 3.08
C HIS A 225 5.68 -21.20 3.03
N ASN A 226 5.63 -22.14 3.96
CA ASN A 226 6.41 -23.37 3.97
C ASN A 226 5.85 -24.38 2.96
N GLU A 227 6.54 -25.51 2.76
CA GLU A 227 6.10 -26.59 1.86
C GLU A 227 4.75 -27.17 2.26
N ASP A 228 4.47 -27.29 3.57
CA ASP A 228 3.22 -27.79 4.14
C ASP A 228 2.02 -26.84 4.01
N GLY A 229 2.26 -25.60 3.53
CA GLY A 229 1.23 -24.58 3.36
C GLY A 229 1.04 -23.66 4.58
N SER A 230 1.72 -23.90 5.68
CA SER A 230 1.76 -22.97 6.82
C SER A 230 2.53 -21.70 6.45
N TYR A 231 2.27 -20.58 7.13
CA TYR A 231 3.07 -19.38 6.97
C TYR A 231 4.50 -19.59 7.48
N THR A 232 5.47 -19.01 6.79
CA THR A 232 6.83 -18.92 7.33
C THR A 232 6.84 -18.09 8.62
N ILE A 233 7.81 -18.30 9.49
CA ILE A 233 7.96 -17.53 10.75
C ILE A 233 7.90 -16.03 10.47
N LYS A 234 8.61 -15.56 9.43
CA LYS A 234 8.65 -14.14 9.05
C LYS A 234 7.28 -13.65 8.57
N ALA A 235 6.60 -14.41 7.72
CA ALA A 235 5.26 -14.04 7.25
C ALA A 235 4.26 -14.02 8.39
N GLN A 236 4.31 -15.00 9.29
CA GLN A 236 3.44 -15.07 10.45
C GLN A 236 3.65 -13.88 11.40
N SER A 237 4.90 -13.53 11.72
CA SER A 237 5.17 -12.39 12.59
C SER A 237 4.68 -11.06 11.99
N ILE A 238 4.84 -10.87 10.68
CA ILE A 238 4.29 -9.69 10.00
C ILE A 238 2.76 -9.69 10.05
N LEU A 239 2.11 -10.80 9.67
CA LEU A 239 0.66 -10.86 9.52
C LEU A 239 -0.09 -10.84 10.86
N ARG A 240 0.49 -11.39 11.94
CA ARG A 240 -0.16 -11.51 13.25
C ARG A 240 0.36 -10.50 14.26
N GLU A 241 1.66 -10.33 14.35
CA GLU A 241 2.26 -9.47 15.36
C GLU A 241 2.42 -8.03 14.90
N GLY A 242 2.38 -7.78 13.58
CA GLY A 242 2.60 -6.48 12.97
C GLY A 242 4.06 -6.06 12.97
N THR A 243 4.99 -7.02 12.95
CA THR A 243 6.43 -6.69 12.94
C THR A 243 6.85 -6.03 11.63
N GLY A 244 7.90 -5.20 11.68
CA GLY A 244 8.55 -4.66 10.49
C GLY A 244 9.27 -5.74 9.69
N PHE A 245 9.42 -5.50 8.39
CA PHE A 245 10.17 -6.40 7.50
C PHE A 245 11.69 -6.31 7.75
N PHE A 246 12.20 -5.10 8.07
CA PHE A 246 13.62 -4.78 8.30
C PHE A 246 13.99 -4.74 9.77
#